data_76b72e2fdb134b7a92d6faf457241b4a
#
_entry.id   76b72e2fdb134b7a92d6faf457241b4a
#
_cell.length_a   1.000
_cell.length_b   1.000
_cell.length_c   1.000
_cell.angle_alpha   90.00
_cell.angle_beta   90.00
_cell.angle_gamma   90.00
#
_symmetry.space_group_name_H-M   'P 1'
#
loop_
_entity.id
_entity.type
_entity.pdbx_description
1 polymer ?
#
loop_
_entity_poly.entity_id
_entity_poly.type
_entity_poly.pdbx_seq_one_letter_code
_entity_poly.pdbx_strand_id
1 'polypeptide(L)'
;MYQRMIRSTFKDQLSMKGVLSYIAPMVRQQGEAYGLIAMTQTEVSELSVVTTFIWPDYETAKSAWAEYGGKVVDAIRNSGAKVDIQEGIVERAWFNDAIDIKSLNNF
;
A
#
# COMPACT_ATOMS: atom_id res chain seq x y z
N MET A 1 -6.68 -0.81 14.85
CA MET A 1 -6.22 -0.78 13.45
C MET A 1 -4.73 -1.12 13.36
N TYR A 2 -4.34 -1.68 12.26
CA TYR A 2 -2.95 -2.04 11.95
C TYR A 2 -2.52 -1.35 10.66
N GLN A 3 -1.32 -0.79 10.64
CA GLN A 3 -0.81 -0.05 9.49
C GLN A 3 0.47 -0.68 8.98
N ARG A 4 0.59 -0.80 7.66
CA ARG A 4 1.81 -1.24 6.99
C ARG A 4 2.20 -0.19 5.95
N MET A 5 3.46 0.23 6.00
CA MET A 5 4.04 1.18 5.05
C MET A 5 5.14 0.48 4.26
N ILE A 6 5.09 0.61 2.95
CA ILE A 6 6.11 0.09 2.05
C ILE A 6 6.72 1.28 1.32
N ARG A 7 7.99 1.54 1.59
CA ARG A 7 8.76 2.52 0.83
C ARG A 7 9.52 1.80 -0.28
N SER A 8 9.25 2.19 -1.51
CA SER A 8 9.90 1.62 -2.69
C SER A 8 10.70 2.71 -3.38
N THR A 9 11.99 2.44 -3.63
CA THR A 9 12.87 3.35 -4.37
C THR A 9 13.28 2.67 -5.66
N PHE A 10 12.81 3.21 -6.79
CA PHE A 10 12.98 2.63 -8.11
C PHE A 10 14.25 3.16 -8.78
N LYS A 11 14.77 2.40 -9.75
CA LYS A 11 15.96 2.78 -10.52
C LYS A 11 15.68 3.87 -11.57
N ASP A 12 14.44 3.94 -12.06
CA ASP A 12 13.99 4.93 -13.03
C ASP A 12 12.46 5.09 -12.98
N GLN A 13 11.96 6.16 -13.60
CA GLN A 13 10.53 6.46 -13.59
C GLN A 13 9.70 5.49 -14.43
N LEU A 14 10.26 4.96 -15.49
CA LEU A 14 9.55 4.00 -16.34
C LEU A 14 9.24 2.72 -15.55
N SER A 15 10.24 2.19 -14.84
CA SER A 15 10.06 1.04 -13.95
C SER A 15 9.05 1.33 -12.86
N MET A 16 9.14 2.50 -12.24
CA MET A 16 8.20 2.93 -11.19
C MET A 16 6.77 2.93 -11.68
N LYS A 17 6.49 3.63 -12.79
CA LYS A 17 5.15 3.73 -13.36
C LYS A 17 4.61 2.37 -13.80
N GLY A 18 5.45 1.56 -14.43
CA GLY A 18 5.07 0.23 -14.88
C GLY A 18 4.69 -0.70 -13.73
N VAL A 19 5.50 -0.73 -12.68
CA VAL A 19 5.23 -1.57 -11.51
C VAL A 19 3.98 -1.10 -10.78
N LEU A 20 3.85 0.20 -10.53
CA LEU A 20 2.68 0.73 -9.81
C LEU A 20 1.39 0.46 -10.59
N SER A 21 1.40 0.62 -11.90
CA SER A 21 0.25 0.30 -12.75
C SER A 21 -0.10 -1.19 -12.73
N TYR A 22 0.92 -2.04 -12.65
CA TYR A 22 0.73 -3.49 -12.58
C TYR A 22 0.11 -3.93 -11.25
N ILE A 23 0.63 -3.41 -10.12
CA ILE A 23 0.20 -3.86 -8.80
C ILE A 23 -1.11 -3.19 -8.32
N ALA A 24 -1.43 -2.01 -8.81
CA ALA A 24 -2.57 -1.22 -8.31
C ALA A 24 -3.91 -1.97 -8.37
N PRO A 25 -4.33 -2.56 -9.51
CA PRO A 25 -5.59 -3.30 -9.55
C PRO A 25 -5.60 -4.53 -8.63
N MET A 26 -4.47 -5.22 -8.54
CA MET A 26 -4.33 -6.39 -7.67
C MET A 26 -4.46 -6.00 -6.21
N VAL A 27 -3.78 -4.94 -5.79
CA VAL A 27 -3.84 -4.44 -4.41
C VAL A 27 -5.26 -4.04 -4.04
N ARG A 28 -5.95 -3.31 -4.91
CA ARG A 28 -7.33 -2.90 -4.68
C ARG A 28 -8.26 -4.11 -4.54
N GLN A 29 -8.23 -5.01 -5.49
CA GLN A 29 -9.10 -6.19 -5.49
C GLN A 29 -8.87 -7.07 -4.27
N GLN A 30 -7.62 -7.35 -3.97
CA GLN A 30 -7.26 -8.19 -2.82
C GLN A 30 -7.53 -7.47 -1.51
N GLY A 31 -7.25 -6.17 -1.46
CA GLY A 31 -7.53 -5.35 -0.29
C GLY A 31 -9.01 -5.37 0.08
N GLU A 32 -9.89 -5.20 -0.89
CA GLU A 32 -11.34 -5.28 -0.68
C GLU A 32 -11.74 -6.66 -0.14
N ALA A 33 -11.18 -7.73 -0.68
CA ALA A 33 -11.49 -9.11 -0.26
C ALA A 33 -11.10 -9.37 1.21
N TYR A 34 -10.08 -8.71 1.72
CA TYR A 34 -9.59 -8.86 3.10
C TYR A 34 -10.00 -7.72 4.03
N GLY A 35 -10.87 -6.82 3.59
CA GLY A 35 -11.37 -5.75 4.45
C GLY A 35 -10.38 -4.63 4.71
N LEU A 36 -9.52 -4.32 3.73
CA LEU A 36 -8.65 -3.15 3.79
C LEU A 36 -9.49 -1.89 4.00
N ILE A 37 -9.15 -1.09 5.00
CA ILE A 37 -9.87 0.15 5.30
C ILE A 37 -9.48 1.24 4.31
N ALA A 38 -8.18 1.42 4.10
CA ALA A 38 -7.67 2.47 3.22
C ALA A 38 -6.29 2.11 2.70
N MET A 39 -5.97 2.63 1.52
CA MET A 39 -4.65 2.57 0.93
C MET A 39 -4.32 3.90 0.28
N THR A 40 -3.08 4.36 0.47
CA THR A 40 -2.56 5.52 -0.23
C THR A 40 -1.23 5.18 -0.88
N GLN A 41 -0.96 5.81 -2.01
CA GLN A 41 0.36 5.81 -2.64
C GLN A 41 0.80 7.26 -2.78
N THR A 42 1.94 7.59 -2.18
CA THR A 42 2.47 8.94 -2.15
C THR A 42 3.85 8.96 -2.80
N GLU A 43 4.01 9.77 -3.84
CA GLU A 43 5.31 10.04 -4.42
C GLU A 43 6.05 11.01 -3.50
N VAL A 44 7.09 10.51 -2.83
CA VAL A 44 7.89 11.30 -1.88
C VAL A 44 9.15 11.87 -2.52
N SER A 45 9.51 11.38 -3.69
CA SER A 45 10.57 11.91 -4.56
C SER A 45 10.34 11.39 -5.98
N GLU A 46 11.20 11.79 -6.94
CA GLU A 46 11.08 11.34 -8.34
C GLU A 46 11.06 9.82 -8.51
N LEU A 47 11.75 9.10 -7.64
CA LEU A 47 11.93 7.65 -7.76
C LEU A 47 11.41 6.88 -6.55
N SER A 48 10.79 7.55 -5.57
CA SER A 48 10.35 6.91 -4.34
C SER A 48 8.86 7.09 -4.12
N VAL A 49 8.22 5.98 -3.75
CA VAL A 49 6.78 5.94 -3.41
C VAL A 49 6.62 5.28 -2.06
N VAL A 50 5.78 5.86 -1.21
CA VAL A 50 5.34 5.22 0.04
C VAL A 50 3.91 4.76 -0.16
N THR A 51 3.70 3.45 -0.05
CA THR A 51 2.37 2.86 -0.07
C THR A 51 1.96 2.52 1.36
N THR A 52 0.84 3.03 1.81
CA THR A 52 0.33 2.82 3.15
C THR A 52 -0.97 2.03 3.09
N PHE A 53 -1.03 0.96 3.88
CA PHE A 53 -2.21 0.12 4.04
C PHE A 53 -2.71 0.25 5.47
N ILE A 54 -4.02 0.42 5.64
CA ILE A 54 -4.66 0.43 6.95
C ILE A 54 -5.68 -0.70 7.02
N TRP A 55 -5.49 -1.58 7.99
CA TRP A 55 -6.30 -2.78 8.21
C TRP A 55 -7.07 -2.68 9.54
N PRO A 56 -8.20 -3.38 9.68
CA PRO A 56 -8.94 -3.40 10.94
C PRO A 56 -8.11 -3.91 12.11
N ASP A 57 -7.27 -4.92 11.88
CA ASP A 57 -6.44 -5.56 12.89
C ASP A 57 -5.23 -6.25 12.26
N TYR A 58 -4.33 -6.73 13.12
CA TYR A 58 -3.12 -7.44 12.68
C TYR A 58 -3.44 -8.77 11.97
N GLU A 59 -4.41 -9.53 12.45
CA GLU A 59 -4.72 -10.85 11.88
C GLU A 59 -5.23 -10.72 10.45
N THR A 60 -6.06 -9.73 10.17
CA THR A 60 -6.53 -9.44 8.81
C THR A 60 -5.36 -9.04 7.92
N ALA A 61 -4.49 -8.16 8.39
CA ALA A 61 -3.29 -7.75 7.66
C ALA A 61 -2.39 -8.95 7.35
N LYS A 62 -2.19 -9.82 8.34
CA LYS A 62 -1.36 -11.03 8.20
C LYS A 62 -1.92 -11.98 7.15
N SER A 63 -3.23 -12.21 7.16
CA SER A 63 -3.90 -13.09 6.18
C SER A 63 -3.78 -12.54 4.76
N ALA A 64 -4.04 -11.26 4.57
CA ALA A 64 -3.89 -10.61 3.28
C ALA A 64 -2.44 -10.67 2.77
N TRP A 65 -1.48 -10.42 3.65
CA TRP A 65 -0.07 -10.47 3.31
C TRP A 65 0.38 -11.87 2.91
N ALA A 66 -0.08 -12.90 3.60
CA ALA A 66 0.25 -14.28 3.28
C ALA A 66 -0.21 -14.67 1.88
N GLU A 67 -1.33 -14.12 1.40
CA GLU A 67 -1.87 -14.47 0.10
C GLU A 67 -1.29 -13.64 -1.05
N TYR A 68 -1.20 -12.32 -0.91
CA TYR A 68 -0.76 -11.50 -2.04
C TYR A 68 0.39 -10.53 -1.75
N GLY A 69 0.69 -10.28 -0.48
CA GLY A 69 1.73 -9.31 -0.11
C GLY A 69 3.09 -9.66 -0.67
N GLY A 70 3.44 -10.94 -0.65
CA GLY A 70 4.68 -11.43 -1.25
C GLY A 70 4.76 -11.15 -2.74
N LYS A 71 3.66 -11.33 -3.47
CA LYS A 71 3.60 -11.06 -4.92
C LYS A 71 3.80 -9.57 -5.22
N VAL A 72 3.23 -8.70 -4.41
CA VAL A 72 3.41 -7.25 -4.54
C VAL A 72 4.87 -6.86 -4.32
N VAL A 73 5.46 -7.32 -3.23
CA VAL A 73 6.86 -7.01 -2.89
C VAL A 73 7.81 -7.58 -3.94
N ASP A 74 7.57 -8.80 -4.40
CA ASP A 74 8.40 -9.43 -5.43
C ASP A 74 8.34 -8.66 -6.75
N ALA A 75 7.16 -8.19 -7.17
CA ALA A 75 7.02 -7.37 -8.35
C ALA A 75 7.84 -6.08 -8.25
N ILE A 76 7.82 -5.44 -7.08
CA ILE A 76 8.61 -4.24 -6.82
C ILE A 76 10.10 -4.55 -6.87
N ARG A 77 10.56 -5.58 -6.15
CA ARG A 77 11.97 -5.97 -6.09
C ARG A 77 12.51 -6.44 -7.44
N ASN A 78 11.72 -7.18 -8.21
CA ASN A 78 12.12 -7.68 -9.53
C ASN A 78 12.34 -6.55 -10.54
N SER A 79 11.80 -5.37 -10.32
CA SER A 79 12.08 -4.18 -11.12
C SER A 79 13.44 -3.54 -10.82
N GLY A 80 14.17 -4.06 -9.83
CA GLY A 80 15.43 -3.50 -9.33
C GLY A 80 15.25 -2.47 -8.22
N ALA A 81 14.04 -2.29 -7.70
CA ALA A 81 13.76 -1.34 -6.64
C ALA A 81 14.22 -1.86 -5.28
N LYS A 82 14.59 -0.92 -4.41
CA LYS A 82 14.82 -1.18 -2.99
C LYS A 82 13.50 -1.04 -2.25
N VAL A 83 13.26 -1.94 -1.30
CA VAL A 83 12.02 -1.96 -0.51
C VAL A 83 12.36 -1.89 0.96
N ASP A 84 11.69 -0.98 1.67
CA ASP A 84 11.74 -0.86 3.12
C ASP A 84 10.31 -0.93 3.66
N ILE A 85 10.08 -1.80 4.65
CA ILE A 85 8.76 -2.05 5.20
C ILE A 85 8.77 -1.70 6.67
N GLN A 86 7.82 -0.85 7.07
CA GLN A 86 7.54 -0.51 8.46
C GLN A 86 6.08 -0.79 8.76
N GLU A 87 5.80 -1.39 9.90
CA GLU A 87 4.43 -1.75 10.27
C GLU A 87 4.23 -1.73 11.77
N GLY A 88 2.99 -1.56 12.19
CA GLY A 88 2.64 -1.56 13.59
C GLY A 88 1.17 -1.29 13.85
N ILE A 89 0.83 -1.36 15.15
CA ILE A 89 -0.51 -1.04 15.62
C ILE A 89 -0.68 0.47 15.59
N VAL A 90 -1.81 0.93 15.06
CA VAL A 90 -2.18 2.34 15.07
C VAL A 90 -2.59 2.71 16.50
N GLU A 91 -1.78 3.52 17.14
CA GLU A 91 -2.02 3.93 18.53
C GLU A 91 -3.10 4.99 18.63
N ARG A 92 -3.10 5.95 17.70
CA ARG A 92 -4.09 7.03 17.67
C ARG A 92 -4.50 7.30 16.23
N ALA A 93 -5.80 7.46 16.01
CA ALA A 93 -6.35 7.84 14.74
C ALA A 93 -7.54 8.79 14.95
N TRP A 94 -7.67 9.76 14.09
CA TRP A 94 -8.81 10.65 14.06
C TRP A 94 -9.31 10.78 12.63
N PHE A 95 -10.60 10.60 12.46
CA PHE A 95 -11.26 10.74 11.17
C PHE A 95 -12.30 11.85 11.28
N ASN A 96 -12.21 12.82 10.39
CA ASN A 96 -13.19 13.90 10.34
C ASN A 96 -14.47 13.41 9.69
N ASP A 97 -15.52 13.19 10.49
CA ASP A 97 -16.82 12.71 10.01
C ASP A 97 -17.61 13.74 9.17
N ALA A 98 -17.18 15.00 9.18
CA ALA A 98 -17.75 16.04 8.31
C ALA A 98 -17.28 15.90 6.85
N ILE A 99 -16.29 15.05 6.55
CA ILE A 99 -15.72 14.84 5.23
C ILE A 99 -16.16 13.47 4.69
N ASP A 100 -16.76 13.46 3.52
CA ASP A 100 -16.98 12.21 2.77
C ASP A 100 -15.66 11.79 2.10
N ILE A 101 -14.88 10.97 2.81
CA ILE A 101 -13.57 10.56 2.35
C ILE A 101 -13.63 9.75 1.04
N LYS A 102 -14.74 9.06 0.79
CA LYS A 102 -14.89 8.26 -0.44
C LYS A 102 -14.95 9.13 -1.68
N SER A 103 -15.40 10.39 -1.54
CA SER A 103 -15.41 11.35 -2.66
C SER A 103 -14.00 11.71 -3.13
N LEU A 104 -12.96 11.42 -2.32
CA LEU A 104 -11.56 11.69 -2.63
C LEU A 104 -10.85 10.52 -3.32
N ASN A 105 -11.55 9.41 -3.57
CA ASN A 105 -10.96 8.26 -4.25
C ASN A 105 -10.49 8.64 -5.65
N ASN A 106 -9.23 8.32 -5.94
CA ASN A 106 -8.60 8.58 -7.25
C ASN A 106 -7.72 7.41 -7.71
N PHE A 107 -8.08 6.24 -7.28
CA PHE A 107 -7.28 5.04 -7.52
C PHE A 107 -7.49 4.44 -8.92
#